data_6b624ed81c3e55c04f3ff91018e85b51
#
_entry.id   6b624ed81c3e55c04f3ff91018e85b51
#
_cell.length_a   1.000
_cell.length_b   1.000
_cell.length_c   1.000
_cell.angle_alpha   90.00
_cell.angle_beta   90.00
_cell.angle_gamma   90.00
#
_symmetry.space_group_name_H-M   'P 1'
#
loop_
_entity.id
_entity.type
_entity.pdbx_description
1 polymer ?
#
loop_
_entity_poly.entity_id
_entity_poly.type
_entity_poly.pdbx_seq_one_letter_code
_entity_poly.pdbx_strand_id
1 'polypeptide(L)'
;MTAQEQMAGNTDENSANFDCGIVQTKQKLHNQYFASTPAISLRVDNVEYVYATLQFGKRKDKIFMYIQIADKNVCIEKDKVLDIFFKSGEVVTFKNDFALNCEGYFAKQLSKKDYLKVKENEISSIKIYAYEKNYELYVSEAQNYDIDNQLNCLAAYKVKKTDEVKIKKHKKEEKNEPASGT
;
A
#
# COMPACT_ATOMS: atom_id res chain seq x y z
N MET A 1 23.31 -51.71 21.99
CA MET A 1 22.72 -51.46 20.68
C MET A 1 21.47 -50.60 20.92
N THR A 2 21.57 -49.32 20.76
CA THR A 2 20.49 -48.38 20.98
C THR A 2 20.05 -47.85 19.62
N ALA A 3 18.78 -48.12 19.27
CA ALA A 3 18.13 -47.61 18.08
C ALA A 3 17.86 -46.10 18.27
N GLN A 4 18.40 -45.28 17.40
CA GLN A 4 18.05 -43.86 17.29
C GLN A 4 16.77 -43.76 16.48
N GLU A 5 15.66 -43.41 17.15
CA GLU A 5 14.47 -42.95 16.51
C GLU A 5 14.70 -41.52 15.95
N GLN A 6 14.71 -41.41 14.65
CA GLN A 6 14.66 -40.15 13.95
C GLN A 6 13.23 -39.62 14.07
N MET A 7 13.03 -38.63 14.95
CA MET A 7 11.84 -37.80 14.91
C MET A 7 11.93 -36.85 13.71
N ALA A 8 11.16 -37.13 12.68
CA ALA A 8 10.87 -36.19 11.61
C ALA A 8 10.05 -35.06 12.21
N GLY A 9 10.69 -33.93 12.42
CA GLY A 9 9.98 -32.71 12.80
C GLY A 9 9.14 -32.22 11.62
N ASN A 10 7.83 -32.36 11.71
CA ASN A 10 6.90 -31.61 10.91
C ASN A 10 7.04 -30.14 11.34
N THR A 11 7.75 -29.36 10.55
CA THR A 11 7.62 -27.92 10.57
C THR A 11 6.29 -27.59 9.89
N ASP A 12 5.22 -27.53 10.66
CA ASP A 12 4.01 -26.84 10.26
C ASP A 12 4.40 -25.38 10.05
N GLU A 13 4.66 -25.02 8.80
CA GLU A 13 4.67 -23.65 8.34
C GLU A 13 3.26 -23.11 8.48
N ASN A 14 2.94 -22.68 9.68
CA ASN A 14 1.78 -21.83 9.95
C ASN A 14 2.14 -20.44 9.42
N SER A 15 2.28 -20.32 8.09
CA SER A 15 2.30 -19.02 7.44
C SER A 15 0.91 -18.43 7.66
N ALA A 16 0.80 -17.57 8.67
CA ALA A 16 -0.37 -16.75 8.84
C ALA A 16 -0.67 -16.13 7.48
N ASN A 17 -1.79 -16.51 6.86
CA ASN A 17 -2.27 -15.91 5.63
C ASN A 17 -2.55 -14.43 5.93
N PHE A 18 -1.53 -13.58 5.73
CA PHE A 18 -1.70 -12.15 5.82
C PHE A 18 -2.60 -11.72 4.67
N ASP A 19 -3.83 -11.32 5.01
CA ASP A 19 -4.72 -10.73 4.03
C ASP A 19 -4.18 -9.36 3.66
N CYS A 20 -3.61 -9.27 2.47
CA CYS A 20 -3.01 -8.03 1.97
C CYS A 20 -4.02 -6.88 1.81
N GLY A 21 -5.32 -7.15 1.77
CA GLY A 21 -6.36 -6.13 1.66
C GLY A 21 -6.22 -5.20 0.45
N ILE A 22 -5.53 -5.65 -0.61
CA ILE A 22 -5.32 -4.82 -1.80
C ILE A 22 -6.63 -4.64 -2.55
N VAL A 23 -6.95 -3.38 -2.84
CA VAL A 23 -8.11 -2.99 -3.64
C VAL A 23 -7.64 -2.41 -4.96
N GLN A 24 -8.16 -2.98 -6.06
CA GLN A 24 -7.90 -2.45 -7.39
C GLN A 24 -9.08 -1.63 -7.88
N THR A 25 -8.81 -0.47 -8.49
CA THR A 25 -9.83 0.37 -9.10
C THR A 25 -10.51 -0.33 -10.28
N LYS A 26 -11.83 -0.15 -10.39
CA LYS A 26 -12.61 -0.65 -11.55
C LYS A 26 -12.44 0.23 -12.77
N GLN A 27 -12.10 1.50 -12.56
CA GLN A 27 -11.88 2.48 -13.62
C GLN A 27 -10.40 2.74 -13.81
N LYS A 28 -10.01 3.05 -15.04
CA LYS A 28 -8.64 3.45 -15.34
C LYS A 28 -8.39 4.87 -14.87
N LEU A 29 -7.34 5.05 -14.10
CA LEU A 29 -6.78 6.36 -13.78
C LEU A 29 -5.60 6.61 -14.73
N HIS A 30 -5.65 7.68 -15.51
CA HIS A 30 -4.67 7.94 -16.58
C HIS A 30 -4.45 6.72 -17.51
N ASN A 31 -5.54 6.13 -17.97
CA ASN A 31 -5.55 4.94 -18.84
C ASN A 31 -4.93 3.66 -18.24
N GLN A 32 -4.74 3.60 -16.93
CA GLN A 32 -4.19 2.45 -16.23
C GLN A 32 -4.97 2.12 -14.98
N TYR A 33 -5.09 0.84 -14.66
CA TYR A 33 -5.65 0.40 -13.40
C TYR A 33 -4.66 0.65 -12.27
N PHE A 34 -5.21 0.99 -11.11
CA PHE A 34 -4.47 1.29 -9.91
C PHE A 34 -4.90 0.34 -8.79
N ALA A 35 -3.92 -0.26 -8.12
CA ALA A 35 -4.13 -1.08 -6.94
C ALA A 35 -3.53 -0.38 -5.73
N SER A 36 -4.22 -0.40 -4.60
CA SER A 36 -3.76 0.23 -3.36
C SER A 36 -3.86 -0.71 -2.17
N THR A 37 -2.95 -0.53 -1.23
CA THR A 37 -2.99 -1.17 0.08
C THR A 37 -3.99 -0.47 0.99
N PRO A 38 -4.40 -1.08 2.11
CA PRO A 38 -5.09 -0.36 3.18
C PRO A 38 -4.26 0.84 3.66
N ALA A 39 -4.93 1.90 4.10
CA ALA A 39 -4.28 3.06 4.67
C ALA A 39 -3.79 2.76 6.10
N ILE A 40 -2.55 3.16 6.41
CA ILE A 40 -1.97 3.11 7.74
C ILE A 40 -2.16 4.48 8.38
N SER A 41 -2.83 4.51 9.53
CA SER A 41 -3.03 5.76 10.29
C SER A 41 -1.77 6.10 11.07
N LEU A 42 -1.27 7.32 10.93
CA LEU A 42 -0.10 7.85 11.63
C LEU A 42 -0.51 9.03 12.50
N ARG A 43 0.07 9.11 13.70
CA ARG A 43 -0.09 10.26 14.58
C ARG A 43 0.84 11.38 14.15
N VAL A 44 0.34 12.62 14.19
CA VAL A 44 1.15 13.82 14.04
C VAL A 44 1.60 14.27 15.43
N ASP A 45 2.93 14.29 15.67
CA ASP A 45 3.47 14.56 16.99
C ASP A 45 3.48 16.04 17.37
N ASN A 46 3.69 16.91 16.38
CA ASN A 46 3.86 18.34 16.61
C ASN A 46 2.58 19.17 16.46
N VAL A 47 1.45 18.54 16.13
CA VAL A 47 0.13 19.19 16.03
C VAL A 47 -0.93 18.32 16.68
N GLU A 48 -1.59 18.85 17.71
CA GLU A 48 -2.62 18.12 18.43
C GLU A 48 -3.84 17.82 17.54
N TYR A 49 -4.44 16.64 17.75
CA TYR A 49 -5.66 16.18 17.08
C TYR A 49 -5.55 16.08 15.54
N VAL A 50 -4.34 16.07 14.99
CA VAL A 50 -4.11 15.85 13.58
C VAL A 50 -3.54 14.44 13.36
N TYR A 51 -4.10 13.77 12.37
CA TYR A 51 -3.65 12.46 11.91
C TYR A 51 -3.24 12.53 10.45
N ALA A 52 -2.41 11.61 10.06
CA ALA A 52 -2.08 11.39 8.66
C ALA A 52 -2.35 9.94 8.27
N THR A 53 -2.50 9.68 7.00
CA THR A 53 -2.57 8.33 6.45
C THR A 53 -1.40 8.09 5.52
N LEU A 54 -0.75 6.95 5.67
CA LEU A 54 0.25 6.44 4.74
C LEU A 54 -0.37 5.29 3.95
N GLN A 55 -0.23 5.31 2.65
CA GLN A 55 -0.76 4.28 1.76
C GLN A 55 0.20 4.02 0.61
N PHE A 56 0.27 2.78 0.16
CA PHE A 56 1.04 2.43 -1.02
C PHE A 56 0.11 2.03 -2.17
N GLY A 57 0.57 2.28 -3.38
CA GLY A 57 -0.19 1.93 -4.57
C GLY A 57 0.70 1.42 -5.69
N LYS A 58 0.10 0.70 -6.62
CA LYS A 58 0.77 0.14 -7.79
C LYS A 58 0.00 0.45 -9.06
N ARG A 59 0.72 0.92 -10.06
CA ARG A 59 0.23 1.15 -11.41
C ARG A 59 1.22 0.51 -12.38
N LYS A 60 0.79 -0.48 -13.13
CA LYS A 60 1.71 -1.38 -13.86
C LYS A 60 2.75 -1.94 -12.86
N ASP A 61 4.04 -1.71 -13.14
CA ASP A 61 5.16 -2.16 -12.30
C ASP A 61 5.72 -1.05 -11.38
N LYS A 62 5.07 0.13 -11.36
CA LYS A 62 5.49 1.27 -10.56
C LYS A 62 4.78 1.30 -9.23
N ILE A 63 5.55 1.43 -8.15
CA ILE A 63 5.04 1.56 -6.78
C ILE A 63 5.11 3.03 -6.37
N PHE A 64 4.06 3.48 -5.70
CA PHE A 64 3.88 4.84 -5.21
C PHE A 64 3.66 4.82 -3.71
N MET A 65 4.18 5.83 -3.05
CA MET A 65 3.88 6.14 -1.66
C MET A 65 3.00 7.40 -1.63
N TYR A 66 1.90 7.33 -0.87
CA TYR A 66 0.98 8.45 -0.67
C TYR A 66 0.87 8.74 0.80
N ILE A 67 0.93 10.02 1.16
CA ILE A 67 0.62 10.49 2.51
C ILE A 67 -0.43 11.58 2.38
N GLN A 68 -1.44 11.51 3.24
CA GLN A 68 -2.43 12.57 3.39
C GLN A 68 -2.45 13.04 4.85
N ILE A 69 -2.33 14.34 5.03
CA ILE A 69 -2.46 14.99 6.34
C ILE A 69 -3.91 15.46 6.48
N ALA A 70 -4.60 14.95 7.48
CA ALA A 70 -5.99 15.27 7.78
C ALA A 70 -6.06 16.53 8.67
N ASP A 71 -5.65 17.66 8.11
CA ASP A 71 -5.76 18.98 8.72
C ASP A 71 -6.36 19.96 7.71
N LYS A 72 -6.80 21.12 8.18
CA LYS A 72 -7.41 22.15 7.30
C LYS A 72 -6.31 22.90 6.55
N ASN A 73 -6.55 23.12 5.26
CA ASN A 73 -5.73 23.98 4.42
C ASN A 73 -4.24 23.60 4.38
N VAL A 74 -3.93 22.32 4.34
CA VAL A 74 -2.56 21.85 4.19
C VAL A 74 -2.17 21.92 2.73
N CYS A 75 -1.51 23.01 2.35
CA CYS A 75 -1.03 23.20 0.99
C CYS A 75 0.38 22.61 0.84
N ILE A 76 0.51 21.67 -0.08
CA ILE A 76 1.77 21.04 -0.44
C ILE A 76 2.02 21.33 -1.92
N GLU A 77 3.10 22.02 -2.22
CA GLU A 77 3.51 22.33 -3.58
C GLU A 77 4.21 21.14 -4.23
N LYS A 78 4.21 21.14 -5.55
CA LYS A 78 5.09 20.26 -6.31
C LYS A 78 6.55 20.56 -5.94
N ASP A 79 7.37 19.54 -5.92
CA ASP A 79 8.79 19.61 -5.53
C ASP A 79 9.05 19.93 -4.03
N LYS A 80 8.03 20.10 -3.20
CA LYS A 80 8.23 20.11 -1.73
C LYS A 80 8.81 18.77 -1.29
N VAL A 81 9.54 18.82 -0.20
CA VAL A 81 10.28 17.66 0.30
C VAL A 81 9.58 17.01 1.48
N LEU A 82 9.90 15.75 1.67
CA LEU A 82 9.60 14.93 2.81
C LEU A 82 10.88 14.22 3.24
N ASP A 83 11.17 14.24 4.52
CA ASP A 83 12.30 13.52 5.09
C ASP A 83 11.81 12.27 5.84
N ILE A 84 12.37 11.11 5.54
CA ILE A 84 12.18 9.88 6.28
C ILE A 84 13.40 9.66 7.16
N PHE A 85 13.18 9.61 8.45
CA PHE A 85 14.18 9.31 9.46
C PHE A 85 14.10 7.83 9.84
N PHE A 86 15.15 7.08 9.59
CA PHE A 86 15.22 5.68 9.97
C PHE A 86 15.81 5.50 11.37
N LYS A 87 15.45 4.41 12.04
CA LYS A 87 16.02 4.07 13.35
C LYS A 87 17.54 3.90 13.32
N SER A 88 18.11 3.59 12.16
CA SER A 88 19.56 3.53 11.95
C SER A 88 20.27 4.90 12.05
N GLY A 89 19.53 6.00 12.08
CA GLY A 89 20.03 7.37 12.00
C GLY A 89 20.18 7.91 10.58
N GLU A 90 19.93 7.10 9.56
CA GLU A 90 19.93 7.55 8.18
C GLU A 90 18.68 8.38 7.87
N VAL A 91 18.83 9.37 6.99
CA VAL A 91 17.74 10.21 6.50
C VAL A 91 17.68 10.13 4.99
N VAL A 92 16.48 9.95 4.45
CA VAL A 92 16.21 10.00 3.02
C VAL A 92 15.20 11.08 2.72
N THR A 93 15.52 11.93 1.76
CA THR A 93 14.66 13.03 1.33
C THR A 93 13.99 12.70 0.01
N PHE A 94 12.66 12.80 -0.04
CA PHE A 94 11.86 12.65 -1.24
C PHE A 94 11.24 13.97 -1.67
N LYS A 95 11.17 14.18 -2.98
CA LYS A 95 10.41 15.27 -3.56
C LYS A 95 8.97 14.83 -3.87
N ASN A 96 8.04 15.75 -3.67
CA ASN A 96 6.64 15.54 -4.04
C ASN A 96 6.49 15.49 -5.56
N ASP A 97 5.94 14.40 -6.06
CA ASP A 97 5.62 14.21 -7.49
C ASP A 97 4.19 14.69 -7.83
N PHE A 98 3.39 15.01 -6.82
CA PHE A 98 2.01 15.45 -7.00
C PHE A 98 1.90 16.94 -7.30
N ALA A 99 0.86 17.34 -8.03
CA ALA A 99 0.59 18.75 -8.28
C ALA A 99 0.28 19.50 -6.97
N LEU A 100 0.42 20.82 -6.97
CA LEU A 100 -0.02 21.68 -5.87
C LEU A 100 -1.46 21.30 -5.46
N ASN A 101 -1.66 21.03 -4.17
CA ASN A 101 -2.97 20.82 -3.57
C ASN A 101 -2.98 21.39 -2.16
N CYS A 102 -4.17 21.75 -1.68
CA CYS A 102 -4.40 22.18 -0.29
C CYS A 102 -5.24 21.17 0.51
N GLU A 103 -5.20 19.91 0.10
CA GLU A 103 -5.88 18.77 0.74
C GLU A 103 -4.90 17.88 1.51
N GLY A 104 -3.65 18.31 1.64
CA GLY A 104 -2.61 17.62 2.41
C GLY A 104 -2.01 16.39 1.74
N TYR A 105 -2.13 16.24 0.42
CA TYR A 105 -1.58 15.10 -0.29
C TYR A 105 -0.12 15.29 -0.68
N PHE A 106 0.67 14.30 -0.35
CA PHE A 106 2.03 14.09 -0.82
C PHE A 106 2.09 12.74 -1.55
N ALA A 107 2.69 12.71 -2.73
CA ALA A 107 2.87 11.48 -3.49
C ALA A 107 4.30 11.36 -4.03
N LYS A 108 4.84 10.16 -4.00
CA LYS A 108 6.16 9.83 -4.51
C LYS A 108 6.14 8.50 -5.25
N GLN A 109 6.56 8.51 -6.50
CA GLN A 109 6.90 7.27 -7.19
C GLN A 109 8.24 6.77 -6.65
N LEU A 110 8.23 5.57 -6.05
CA LEU A 110 9.43 4.95 -5.51
C LEU A 110 10.26 4.34 -6.65
N SER A 111 11.54 4.71 -6.73
CA SER A 111 12.51 3.97 -7.51
C SER A 111 12.75 2.60 -6.85
N LYS A 112 13.39 1.66 -7.57
CA LYS A 112 13.75 0.37 -6.98
C LYS A 112 14.62 0.55 -5.73
N LYS A 113 15.56 1.51 -5.74
CA LYS A 113 16.41 1.84 -4.60
C LYS A 113 15.59 2.38 -3.42
N ASP A 114 14.67 3.32 -3.69
CA ASP A 114 13.82 3.92 -2.66
C ASP A 114 12.88 2.88 -2.05
N TYR A 115 12.30 2.02 -2.88
CA TYR A 115 11.45 0.90 -2.43
C TYR A 115 12.21 -0.02 -1.46
N LEU A 116 13.41 -0.48 -1.83
CA LEU A 116 14.23 -1.31 -0.97
C LEU A 116 14.61 -0.60 0.33
N LYS A 117 14.93 0.69 0.24
CA LYS A 117 15.28 1.50 1.39
C LYS A 117 14.15 1.58 2.42
N VAL A 118 12.94 1.87 1.96
CA VAL A 118 11.76 1.97 2.83
C VAL A 118 11.36 0.60 3.38
N LYS A 119 11.51 -0.46 2.58
CA LYS A 119 11.17 -1.83 2.96
C LYS A 119 12.12 -2.42 3.99
N GLU A 120 13.43 -2.24 3.80
CA GLU A 120 14.47 -2.93 4.59
C GLU A 120 14.86 -2.20 5.87
N ASN A 121 14.41 -0.96 6.06
CA ASN A 121 14.78 -0.14 7.22
C ASN A 121 13.55 0.30 8.00
N GLU A 122 13.62 0.18 9.31
CA GLU A 122 12.57 0.68 10.19
C GLU A 122 12.57 2.21 10.25
N ILE A 123 11.40 2.79 10.01
CA ILE A 123 11.17 4.24 10.06
C ILE A 123 10.91 4.64 11.51
N SER A 124 11.57 5.69 11.99
CA SER A 124 11.28 6.31 13.28
C SER A 124 10.25 7.43 13.15
N SER A 125 10.41 8.29 12.16
CA SER A 125 9.51 9.41 11.90
C SER A 125 9.58 9.87 10.44
N ILE A 126 8.55 10.61 10.02
CA ILE A 126 8.48 11.24 8.71
C ILE A 126 8.17 12.72 8.93
N LYS A 127 8.93 13.61 8.30
CA LYS A 127 8.70 15.05 8.35
C LYS A 127 8.28 15.56 6.99
N ILE A 128 7.12 16.19 6.93
CA ILE A 128 6.56 16.78 5.71
C ILE A 128 6.60 18.29 5.82
N TYR A 129 7.14 18.92 4.79
CA TYR A 129 7.24 20.37 4.68
C TYR A 129 6.08 20.89 3.82
N ALA A 130 5.07 21.46 4.48
CA ALA A 130 3.99 22.17 3.82
C ALA A 130 4.25 23.68 3.76
N TYR A 131 3.35 24.44 3.15
CA TYR A 131 3.55 25.88 2.95
C TYR A 131 3.63 26.65 4.28
N GLU A 132 2.67 26.42 5.19
CA GLU A 132 2.58 27.20 6.45
C GLU A 132 3.40 26.60 7.59
N LYS A 133 3.43 25.28 7.69
CA LYS A 133 4.10 24.56 8.79
C LYS A 133 4.58 23.18 8.37
N ASN A 134 5.43 22.60 9.19
CA ASN A 134 5.91 21.24 9.02
C ASN A 134 5.05 20.29 9.87
N TYR A 135 4.92 19.05 9.39
CA TYR A 135 4.23 17.98 10.13
C TYR A 135 5.21 16.86 10.41
N GLU A 136 5.27 16.43 11.66
CA GLU A 136 6.11 15.34 12.12
C GLU A 136 5.24 14.12 12.44
N LEU A 137 5.40 13.06 11.66
CA LEU A 137 4.62 11.83 11.77
C LEU A 137 5.43 10.78 12.54
N TYR A 138 4.85 10.25 13.59
CA TYR A 138 5.44 9.14 14.32
C TYR A 138 5.10 7.80 13.68
N VAL A 139 6.10 6.91 13.58
CA VAL A 139 5.92 5.55 13.06
C VAL A 139 6.29 4.54 14.14
N SER A 140 5.30 3.79 14.62
CA SER A 140 5.49 2.74 15.63
C SER A 140 6.06 1.45 15.04
N GLU A 141 6.44 0.51 15.89
CA GLU A 141 6.89 -0.82 15.45
C GLU A 141 5.79 -1.58 14.71
N ALA A 142 4.55 -1.51 15.19
CA ALA A 142 3.41 -2.14 14.52
C ALA A 142 3.18 -1.55 13.12
N GLN A 143 3.32 -0.25 12.96
CA GLN A 143 3.20 0.43 11.67
C GLN A 143 4.37 0.10 10.72
N ASN A 144 5.59 -0.06 11.23
CA ASN A 144 6.73 -0.55 10.44
C ASN A 144 6.47 -1.97 9.93
N TYR A 145 5.91 -2.83 10.77
CA TYR A 145 5.50 -4.18 10.37
C TYR A 145 4.45 -4.14 9.25
N ASP A 146 3.44 -3.28 9.37
CA ASP A 146 2.43 -3.09 8.34
C ASP A 146 3.01 -2.55 7.03
N ILE A 147 3.95 -1.61 7.10
CA ILE A 147 4.66 -1.05 5.94
C ILE A 147 5.39 -2.16 5.17
N ASP A 148 6.17 -2.99 5.86
CA ASP A 148 6.92 -4.09 5.23
C ASP A 148 5.98 -5.09 4.57
N ASN A 149 4.93 -5.53 5.27
CA ASN A 149 3.95 -6.47 4.74
C ASN A 149 3.19 -5.91 3.53
N GLN A 150 2.75 -4.66 3.59
CA GLN A 150 2.03 -4.02 2.49
C GLN A 150 2.91 -3.85 1.25
N LEU A 151 4.18 -3.49 1.43
CA LEU A 151 5.13 -3.39 0.32
C LEU A 151 5.40 -4.76 -0.31
N ASN A 152 5.54 -5.80 0.49
CA ASN A 152 5.68 -7.19 0.00
C ASN A 152 4.44 -7.63 -0.79
N CYS A 153 3.25 -7.41 -0.25
CA CYS A 153 1.98 -7.70 -0.91
C CYS A 153 1.86 -6.99 -2.26
N LEU A 154 2.18 -5.71 -2.28
CA LEU A 154 2.03 -4.88 -3.47
C LEU A 154 3.05 -5.25 -4.55
N ALA A 155 4.28 -5.60 -4.16
CA ALA A 155 5.29 -6.09 -5.09
C ALA A 155 4.84 -7.37 -5.80
N ALA A 156 4.24 -8.31 -5.07
CA ALA A 156 3.73 -9.57 -5.60
C ALA A 156 2.42 -9.42 -6.37
N TYR A 157 1.65 -8.35 -6.13
CA TYR A 157 0.36 -8.14 -6.75
C TYR A 157 0.49 -7.84 -8.25
N LYS A 158 -0.22 -8.59 -9.07
CA LYS A 158 -0.34 -8.32 -10.50
C LYS A 158 -1.60 -7.49 -10.76
N VAL A 159 -1.45 -6.26 -11.22
CA VAL A 159 -2.57 -5.41 -11.59
C VAL A 159 -3.33 -6.06 -12.74
N LYS A 160 -4.60 -6.39 -12.50
CA LYS A 160 -5.46 -7.10 -13.45
C LYS A 160 -6.04 -6.12 -14.47
N LYS A 161 -6.13 -6.55 -15.72
CA LYS A 161 -6.97 -5.86 -16.70
C LYS A 161 -8.42 -6.25 -16.39
N THR A 162 -9.30 -5.28 -16.14
CA THR A 162 -10.70 -5.58 -15.74
C THR A 162 -11.51 -6.28 -16.82
N ASP A 163 -11.06 -6.24 -18.07
CA ASP A 163 -11.66 -7.00 -19.18
C ASP A 163 -11.50 -8.52 -19.02
N GLU A 164 -10.63 -8.97 -18.10
CA GLU A 164 -10.44 -10.40 -17.78
C GLU A 164 -11.40 -10.94 -16.72
N VAL A 165 -12.28 -10.13 -16.15
CA VAL A 165 -13.40 -10.62 -15.35
C VAL A 165 -14.42 -11.24 -16.31
N LYS A 166 -14.13 -12.46 -16.75
CA LYS A 166 -15.11 -13.29 -17.44
C LYS A 166 -16.28 -13.47 -16.48
N ILE A 167 -17.35 -12.71 -16.71
CA ILE A 167 -18.65 -13.02 -16.15
C ILE A 167 -18.93 -14.46 -16.61
N LYS A 168 -18.89 -15.40 -15.70
CA LYS A 168 -19.40 -16.75 -15.96
C LYS A 168 -20.87 -16.55 -16.32
N LYS A 169 -21.17 -16.49 -17.62
CA LYS A 169 -22.53 -16.57 -18.09
C LYS A 169 -23.06 -17.89 -17.58
N HIS A 170 -24.00 -17.84 -16.65
CA HIS A 170 -24.83 -19.00 -16.34
C HIS A 170 -25.45 -19.43 -17.67
N LYS A 171 -25.06 -20.62 -18.13
CA LYS A 171 -25.80 -21.30 -19.18
C LYS A 171 -27.22 -21.48 -18.64
N LYS A 172 -28.17 -20.72 -19.20
CA LYS A 172 -29.57 -21.06 -19.10
C LYS A 172 -29.70 -22.44 -19.74
N GLU A 173 -29.98 -23.45 -18.95
CA GLU A 173 -30.49 -24.71 -19.49
C GLU A 173 -31.86 -24.41 -20.10
N GLU A 174 -31.90 -24.44 -21.42
CA GLU A 174 -33.10 -24.45 -22.20
C GLU A 174 -33.80 -25.80 -21.93
N LYS A 175 -34.80 -25.77 -21.07
CA LYS A 175 -35.73 -26.92 -20.91
C LYS A 175 -36.50 -27.05 -22.23
N ASN A 176 -36.15 -28.06 -23.00
CA ASN A 176 -37.00 -28.55 -24.06
C ASN A 176 -38.27 -29.13 -23.44
N GLU A 177 -39.38 -28.44 -23.64
CA GLU A 177 -40.71 -28.98 -23.44
C GLU A 177 -41.01 -29.94 -24.60
N PRO A 178 -41.47 -31.20 -24.31
CA PRO A 178 -41.89 -32.06 -25.35
C PRO A 178 -43.27 -31.63 -25.85
N ALA A 179 -43.38 -31.38 -27.14
CA ALA A 179 -44.63 -31.15 -27.83
C ALA A 179 -45.50 -32.40 -27.69
N SER A 180 -46.64 -32.33 -26.99
CA SER A 180 -47.70 -33.32 -27.04
C SER A 180 -48.55 -33.05 -28.26
N GLY A 181 -48.43 -33.94 -29.22
CA GLY A 181 -49.38 -34.02 -30.37
C GLY A 181 -50.67 -34.74 -29.97
N THR A 182 -51.75 -34.21 -30.49
CA THR A 182 -52.97 -34.95 -30.87
C THR A 182 -53.51 -34.29 -32.10
#